data_9618bb925b0f9773fde474d1c3700903
#
_entry.id   9618bb925b0f9773fde474d1c3700903
#
_cell.length_a   1.000
_cell.length_b   1.000
_cell.length_c   1.000
_cell.angle_alpha   90.00
_cell.angle_beta   90.00
_cell.angle_gamma   90.00
#
_symmetry.space_group_name_H-M   'P 1'
#
loop_
_entity.id
_entity.type
_entity.pdbx_description
1 polymer ?
#
loop_
_entity_poly.entity_id
_entity_poly.type
_entity_poly.pdbx_seq_one_letter_code
_entity_poly.pdbx_strand_id
1 'polypeptide(L)'
;MVFDVADLLRMSQQELDDLFTKSQPGPIPDGQAKGTAIIAPGTTFSPEIAEAINLFAWQGKTFDSKHSVLRNKISILGVNAIVAEVYKGPSWLDQKECIVLDYSKTSLVAQWIRDEIRLIAPSTYLGKVYWGKKRLIDFALQF
;
A
#
# COMPACT_ATOMS: atom_id res chain seq x y z
N MET A 1 -8.71 9.77 17.59
CA MET A 1 -8.33 8.38 17.92
C MET A 1 -7.07 8.02 17.16
N VAL A 2 -6.11 7.42 17.84
CA VAL A 2 -4.87 6.95 17.22
C VAL A 2 -5.02 5.47 16.93
N PHE A 3 -4.82 5.10 15.66
CA PHE A 3 -4.80 3.70 15.27
C PHE A 3 -3.37 3.19 15.23
N ASP A 4 -3.14 2.00 15.75
CA ASP A 4 -1.88 1.30 15.52
C ASP A 4 -2.10 0.12 14.56
N VAL A 5 -1.01 -0.50 14.12
CA VAL A 5 -1.09 -1.63 13.18
C VAL A 5 -1.80 -2.83 13.78
N ALA A 6 -1.68 -3.05 15.09
CA ALA A 6 -2.38 -4.13 15.77
C ALA A 6 -3.89 -3.97 15.68
N ASP A 7 -4.40 -2.73 15.78
CA ASP A 7 -5.82 -2.45 15.61
C ASP A 7 -6.28 -2.78 14.19
N LEU A 8 -5.49 -2.39 13.18
CA LEU A 8 -5.81 -2.64 11.78
C LEU A 8 -5.88 -4.15 11.48
N LEU A 9 -4.99 -4.92 12.08
CA LEU A 9 -4.95 -6.38 11.87
C LEU A 9 -6.18 -7.10 12.39
N ARG A 10 -6.96 -6.47 13.29
CA ARG A 10 -8.20 -7.03 13.84
C ARG A 10 -9.45 -6.59 13.12
N MET A 11 -9.35 -5.64 12.19
CA MET A 11 -10.49 -5.07 11.48
C MET A 11 -11.01 -6.01 10.40
N SER A 12 -12.34 -6.00 10.20
CA SER A 12 -12.96 -6.60 9.04
C SER A 12 -12.63 -5.79 7.78
N GLN A 13 -12.85 -6.38 6.61
CA GLN A 13 -12.67 -5.64 5.35
C GLN A 13 -13.55 -4.41 5.32
N GLN A 14 -14.79 -4.51 5.81
CA GLN A 14 -15.71 -3.38 5.84
C GLN A 14 -15.18 -2.25 6.74
N GLU A 15 -14.65 -2.59 7.90
CA GLU A 15 -14.08 -1.60 8.82
C GLU A 15 -12.85 -0.93 8.22
N LEU A 16 -12.00 -1.69 7.55
CA LEU A 16 -10.84 -1.15 6.84
C LEU A 16 -11.26 -0.21 5.70
N ASP A 17 -12.28 -0.61 4.95
CA ASP A 17 -12.81 0.21 3.85
C ASP A 17 -13.43 1.50 4.37
N ASP A 18 -14.19 1.42 5.46
CA ASP A 18 -14.81 2.60 6.09
C ASP A 18 -13.73 3.57 6.60
N LEU A 19 -12.69 3.05 7.23
CA LEU A 19 -11.57 3.87 7.69
C LEU A 19 -10.88 4.55 6.51
N PHE A 20 -10.62 3.83 5.44
CA PHE A 20 -9.99 4.38 4.24
C PHE A 20 -10.85 5.48 3.59
N THR A 21 -12.14 5.23 3.43
CA THR A 21 -13.04 6.19 2.77
C THR A 21 -13.28 7.46 3.59
N LYS A 22 -13.13 7.39 4.91
CA LYS A 22 -13.24 8.55 5.80
C LYS A 22 -11.95 9.35 5.92
N SER A 23 -10.85 8.81 5.45
CA SER A 23 -9.53 9.42 5.62
C SER A 23 -9.16 10.30 4.43
N GLN A 24 -8.31 11.31 4.70
CA GLN A 24 -7.74 12.16 3.67
C GLN A 24 -6.41 11.55 3.19
N PRO A 25 -5.96 11.89 1.97
CA PRO A 25 -4.70 11.34 1.48
C PRO A 25 -3.50 11.71 2.34
N GLY A 26 -3.51 12.89 2.94
CA GLY A 26 -2.34 13.42 3.60
C GLY A 26 -1.25 13.84 2.61
N PRO A 27 -0.08 14.24 3.12
CA PRO A 27 1.04 14.57 2.24
C PRO A 27 1.64 13.31 1.64
N ILE A 28 2.23 13.43 0.46
CA ILE A 28 3.05 12.35 -0.10
C ILE A 28 4.23 12.14 0.85
N PRO A 29 4.39 10.92 1.41
CA PRO A 29 5.42 10.69 2.41
C PRO A 29 6.82 10.68 1.80
N ASP A 30 7.82 10.82 2.66
CA ASP A 30 9.21 10.75 2.29
C ASP A 30 9.96 9.84 3.26
N GLY A 31 11.03 9.18 2.80
CA GLY A 31 11.83 8.33 3.63
C GLY A 31 11.38 6.88 3.67
N GLN A 32 11.94 6.15 4.61
CA GLN A 32 11.72 4.70 4.72
C GLN A 32 10.52 4.40 5.60
N ALA A 33 9.65 3.52 5.11
CA ALA A 33 8.48 3.04 5.83
C ALA A 33 8.62 1.55 6.15
N LYS A 34 8.07 1.16 7.28
CA LYS A 34 7.84 -0.25 7.61
C LYS A 34 6.48 -0.65 7.08
N GLY A 35 6.45 -1.68 6.23
CA GLY A 35 5.22 -2.21 5.65
C GLY A 35 4.71 -3.43 6.40
N THR A 36 3.39 -3.50 6.59
CA THR A 36 2.73 -4.66 7.20
C THR A 36 1.54 -5.04 6.34
N ALA A 37 1.53 -6.26 5.81
CA ALA A 37 0.39 -6.77 5.04
C ALA A 37 -0.79 -7.04 5.98
N ILE A 38 -1.99 -6.67 5.56
CA ILE A 38 -3.22 -6.87 6.32
C ILE A 38 -4.15 -7.75 5.49
N ILE A 39 -4.39 -8.96 5.97
CA ILE A 39 -5.31 -9.90 5.33
C ILE A 39 -6.55 -9.98 6.19
N ALA A 40 -7.65 -9.38 5.73
CA ALA A 40 -8.89 -9.34 6.48
C ALA A 40 -9.46 -10.74 6.69
N PRO A 41 -10.15 -11.01 7.82
CA PRO A 41 -10.82 -12.27 8.05
C PRO A 41 -11.80 -12.60 6.91
N GLY A 42 -11.84 -13.84 6.50
CA GLY A 42 -12.70 -14.29 5.41
C GLY A 42 -12.14 -14.10 4.00
N THR A 43 -10.95 -13.55 3.88
CA THR A 43 -10.30 -13.42 2.57
C THR A 43 -9.96 -14.79 2.00
N THR A 44 -10.41 -15.06 0.77
CA THR A 44 -10.06 -16.28 0.07
C THR A 44 -8.69 -16.12 -0.57
N PHE A 45 -7.75 -17.01 -0.21
CA PHE A 45 -6.42 -16.98 -0.80
C PHE A 45 -6.47 -17.34 -2.28
N SER A 46 -5.77 -16.56 -3.09
CA SER A 46 -5.63 -16.78 -4.53
C SER A 46 -4.14 -16.74 -4.90
N PRO A 47 -3.76 -17.23 -6.10
CA PRO A 47 -2.39 -17.10 -6.57
C PRO A 47 -1.91 -15.65 -6.62
N GLU A 48 -2.80 -14.70 -6.96
CA GLU A 48 -2.47 -13.28 -7.02
C GLU A 48 -2.18 -12.72 -5.61
N ILE A 49 -2.94 -13.16 -4.61
CA ILE A 49 -2.69 -12.76 -3.20
C ILE A 49 -1.35 -13.32 -2.74
N ALA A 50 -1.05 -14.58 -3.06
CA ALA A 50 0.25 -15.17 -2.71
C ALA A 50 1.40 -14.39 -3.36
N GLU A 51 1.26 -14.01 -4.62
CA GLU A 51 2.26 -13.20 -5.32
C GLU A 51 2.40 -11.83 -4.68
N ALA A 52 1.29 -11.17 -4.33
CA ALA A 52 1.32 -9.89 -3.63
C ALA A 52 2.04 -10.01 -2.30
N ILE A 53 1.76 -11.06 -1.52
CA ILE A 53 2.44 -11.30 -0.25
C ILE A 53 3.93 -11.50 -0.46
N ASN A 54 4.34 -12.25 -1.49
CA ASN A 54 5.76 -12.44 -1.81
C ASN A 54 6.44 -11.11 -2.15
N LEU A 55 5.77 -10.25 -2.91
CA LEU A 55 6.27 -8.90 -3.19
C LEU A 55 6.29 -8.04 -1.92
N PHE A 56 5.46 -8.35 -0.93
CA PHE A 56 5.42 -7.68 0.36
C PHE A 56 6.28 -8.35 1.44
N ALA A 57 6.91 -9.50 1.16
CA ALA A 57 7.90 -10.12 2.06
C ALA A 57 9.22 -9.34 2.04
N TRP A 58 9.12 -8.03 1.98
CA TRP A 58 10.21 -7.07 1.88
C TRP A 58 10.29 -6.25 3.16
N GLN A 59 11.44 -5.64 3.35
CA GLN A 59 11.73 -4.91 4.57
C GLN A 59 11.14 -3.50 4.62
N GLY A 60 10.38 -3.10 3.60
CA GLY A 60 9.71 -1.82 3.58
C GLY A 60 9.76 -1.10 2.24
N LYS A 61 9.26 0.11 2.25
CA LYS A 61 9.23 1.00 1.09
C LYS A 61 10.05 2.25 1.41
N THR A 62 10.88 2.68 0.46
CA THR A 62 11.58 3.96 0.56
C THR A 62 10.95 4.94 -0.41
N PHE A 63 10.38 6.01 0.12
CA PHE A 63 9.74 7.05 -0.66
C PHE A 63 10.73 8.18 -0.94
N ASP A 64 10.75 8.61 -2.19
CA ASP A 64 11.51 9.76 -2.64
C ASP A 64 10.51 10.78 -3.19
N SER A 65 10.02 11.65 -2.34
CA SER A 65 9.00 12.65 -2.70
C SER A 65 9.53 13.67 -3.69
N LYS A 66 10.84 13.94 -3.66
CA LYS A 66 11.49 14.88 -4.57
C LYS A 66 11.43 14.39 -6.03
N HIS A 67 11.51 13.08 -6.24
CA HIS A 67 11.46 12.48 -7.58
C HIS A 67 10.12 11.78 -7.86
N SER A 68 9.15 11.87 -6.93
CA SER A 68 7.82 11.27 -7.05
C SER A 68 7.86 9.77 -7.33
N VAL A 69 8.76 9.05 -6.66
CA VAL A 69 8.91 7.61 -6.79
C VAL A 69 9.03 6.93 -5.42
N LEU A 70 8.76 5.65 -5.40
CA LEU A 70 9.08 4.80 -4.26
C LEU A 70 9.85 3.58 -4.74
N ARG A 71 10.68 3.04 -3.86
CA ARG A 71 11.42 1.81 -4.09
C ARG A 71 11.09 0.80 -3.01
N ASN A 72 10.76 -0.42 -3.43
CA ASN A 72 10.54 -1.52 -2.50
C ASN A 72 11.87 -2.21 -2.24
N LYS A 73 12.20 -2.39 -0.95
CA LYS A 73 13.34 -3.21 -0.56
C LYS A 73 12.99 -4.68 -0.72
N ILE A 74 13.83 -5.43 -1.40
CA ILE A 74 13.71 -6.88 -1.48
C ILE A 74 14.60 -7.49 -0.41
N SER A 75 13.99 -8.24 0.51
CA SER A 75 14.60 -8.67 1.78
C SER A 75 15.90 -9.47 1.63
N ILE A 76 15.99 -10.33 0.62
CA ILE A 76 17.13 -11.25 0.47
C ILE A 76 18.43 -10.51 0.15
N LEU A 77 18.36 -9.42 -0.61
CA LEU A 77 19.52 -8.68 -1.07
C LEU A 77 19.59 -7.25 -0.54
N GLY A 78 18.55 -6.78 0.12
CA GLY A 78 18.47 -5.39 0.58
C GLY A 78 18.45 -4.38 -0.56
N VAL A 79 18.13 -4.81 -1.77
CA VAL A 79 18.17 -3.99 -2.98
C VAL A 79 16.83 -3.34 -3.22
N ASN A 80 16.82 -2.05 -3.57
CA ASN A 80 15.62 -1.32 -3.98
C ASN A 80 15.33 -1.62 -5.46
N ALA A 81 14.74 -2.79 -5.73
CA ALA A 81 14.64 -3.32 -7.09
C ALA A 81 13.29 -3.09 -7.77
N ILE A 82 12.24 -2.78 -7.01
CA ILE A 82 10.90 -2.56 -7.57
C ILE A 82 10.49 -1.12 -7.31
N VAL A 83 10.30 -0.37 -8.40
CA VAL A 83 10.04 1.07 -8.35
C VAL A 83 8.60 1.34 -8.76
N ALA A 84 7.95 2.31 -8.10
CA ALA A 84 6.65 2.82 -8.49
C ALA A 84 6.69 4.33 -8.65
N GLU A 85 5.87 4.86 -9.55
CA GLU A 85 5.57 6.30 -9.57
C GLU A 85 4.60 6.60 -8.42
N VAL A 86 4.76 7.77 -7.79
CA VAL A 86 3.92 8.20 -6.67
C VAL A 86 3.27 9.52 -7.04
N TYR A 87 1.94 9.55 -7.03
CA TYR A 87 1.18 10.75 -7.35
C TYR A 87 -0.18 10.73 -6.67
N LYS A 88 -0.84 11.88 -6.59
CA LYS A 88 -2.22 11.98 -6.10
C LYS A 88 -3.20 11.80 -7.26
N GLY A 89 -4.22 11.00 -7.04
CA GLY A 89 -5.25 10.72 -8.04
C GLY A 89 -6.49 10.10 -7.42
N PRO A 90 -7.52 9.84 -8.22
CA PRO A 90 -8.76 9.28 -7.70
C PRO A 90 -8.59 7.83 -7.27
N SER A 91 -9.13 7.50 -6.11
CA SER A 91 -9.17 6.11 -5.63
C SER A 91 -10.15 5.30 -6.46
N TRP A 92 -9.80 4.05 -6.72
CA TRP A 92 -10.72 3.11 -7.36
C TRP A 92 -11.82 2.64 -6.41
N LEU A 93 -11.66 2.87 -5.10
CA LEU A 93 -12.65 2.47 -4.12
C LEU A 93 -13.80 3.47 -3.99
N ASP A 94 -13.50 4.77 -3.93
CA ASP A 94 -14.51 5.81 -3.68
C ASP A 94 -14.42 7.04 -4.59
N GLN A 95 -13.52 7.04 -5.57
CA GLN A 95 -13.30 8.11 -6.54
C GLN A 95 -12.77 9.42 -5.93
N LYS A 96 -12.52 9.46 -4.63
CA LYS A 96 -11.92 10.61 -3.96
C LYS A 96 -10.41 10.53 -4.02
N GLU A 97 -9.75 11.65 -3.77
CA GLU A 97 -8.27 11.71 -3.84
C GLU A 97 -7.59 10.74 -2.88
N CYS A 98 -6.60 10.06 -3.37
CA CYS A 98 -5.67 9.23 -2.60
C CYS A 98 -4.27 9.42 -3.16
N ILE A 99 -3.29 8.80 -2.52
CA ILE A 99 -1.92 8.71 -3.05
C ILE A 99 -1.81 7.39 -3.79
N VAL A 100 -1.46 7.44 -5.07
CA VAL A 100 -1.35 6.27 -5.94
C VAL A 100 0.10 5.84 -6.04
N LEU A 101 0.35 4.54 -5.88
CA LEU A 101 1.64 3.91 -6.10
C LEU A 101 1.49 3.05 -7.35
N ASP A 102 2.03 3.53 -8.46
CA ASP A 102 1.78 2.99 -9.80
C ASP A 102 3.04 2.31 -10.33
N TYR A 103 2.96 1.00 -10.49
CA TYR A 103 4.07 0.18 -10.97
C TYR A 103 4.01 -0.09 -12.47
N SER A 104 2.96 0.35 -13.15
CA SER A 104 2.68 -0.07 -14.53
C SER A 104 3.74 0.35 -15.55
N LYS A 105 4.41 1.48 -15.31
CA LYS A 105 5.42 2.00 -16.23
C LYS A 105 6.85 1.77 -15.78
N THR A 106 7.04 1.32 -14.55
CA THR A 106 8.36 1.31 -13.91
C THR A 106 8.86 -0.09 -13.55
N SER A 107 7.99 -1.09 -13.56
CA SER A 107 8.36 -2.45 -13.17
C SER A 107 7.73 -3.48 -14.09
N LEU A 108 8.56 -4.37 -14.65
CA LEU A 108 8.07 -5.51 -15.42
C LEU A 108 7.49 -6.59 -14.51
N VAL A 109 8.01 -6.70 -13.29
CA VAL A 109 7.58 -7.72 -12.32
C VAL A 109 6.25 -7.34 -11.69
N ALA A 110 6.06 -6.06 -11.37
CA ALA A 110 4.89 -5.57 -10.64
C ALA A 110 3.98 -4.67 -11.49
N GLN A 111 4.08 -4.72 -12.82
CA GLN A 111 3.36 -3.82 -13.71
C GLN A 111 1.84 -3.87 -13.57
N TRP A 112 1.29 -4.96 -13.05
CA TRP A 112 -0.14 -5.15 -12.85
C TRP A 112 -0.61 -4.65 -11.50
N ILE A 113 0.31 -4.24 -10.61
CA ILE A 113 0.00 -3.80 -9.26
C ILE A 113 -0.19 -2.29 -9.23
N ARG A 114 -1.25 -1.88 -8.57
CA ARG A 114 -1.52 -0.50 -8.18
C ARG A 114 -1.85 -0.50 -6.70
N ASP A 115 -1.16 0.32 -5.93
CA ASP A 115 -1.48 0.55 -4.54
C ASP A 115 -2.08 1.94 -4.38
N GLU A 116 -2.94 2.08 -3.38
CA GLU A 116 -3.51 3.37 -2.97
C GLU A 116 -3.33 3.53 -1.49
N ILE A 117 -2.88 4.69 -1.03
CA ILE A 117 -2.70 4.94 0.41
C ILE A 117 -3.38 6.23 0.83
N ARG A 118 -3.82 6.27 2.09
CA ARG A 118 -4.31 7.46 2.78
C ARG A 118 -3.79 7.51 4.21
N LEU A 119 -3.55 8.71 4.68
CA LEU A 119 -3.07 8.95 6.05
C LEU A 119 -4.23 8.72 7.04
N ILE A 120 -4.06 7.77 7.96
CA ILE A 120 -5.10 7.44 8.94
C ILE A 120 -4.73 7.89 10.36
N ALA A 121 -3.45 8.11 10.62
CA ALA A 121 -2.92 8.54 11.91
C ALA A 121 -1.55 9.17 11.67
N PRO A 122 -0.96 9.88 12.65
CA PRO A 122 0.37 10.44 12.45
C PRO A 122 1.36 9.40 11.95
N SER A 123 2.04 9.71 10.85
CA SER A 123 3.05 8.85 10.21
C SER A 123 2.58 7.43 9.86
N THR A 124 1.26 7.22 9.76
CA THR A 124 0.67 5.89 9.48
C THR A 124 -0.32 5.99 8.32
N TYR A 125 -0.06 5.22 7.28
CA TYR A 125 -0.92 5.17 6.10
C TYR A 125 -1.56 3.79 5.98
N LEU A 126 -2.83 3.76 5.60
CA LEU A 126 -3.55 2.54 5.24
C LEU A 126 -3.57 2.44 3.72
N GLY A 127 -3.25 1.28 3.19
CA GLY A 127 -3.18 1.06 1.76
C GLY A 127 -4.08 -0.07 1.28
N LYS A 128 -4.42 0.01 0.00
CA LYS A 128 -5.16 -1.00 -0.76
C LYS A 128 -4.28 -1.48 -1.90
N VAL A 129 -4.27 -2.79 -2.14
CA VAL A 129 -3.52 -3.40 -3.23
C VAL A 129 -4.48 -3.89 -4.31
N TYR A 130 -4.23 -3.49 -5.54
CA TYR A 130 -4.97 -3.96 -6.72
C TYR A 130 -4.03 -4.72 -7.65
N TRP A 131 -4.51 -5.83 -8.20
CA TRP A 131 -3.86 -6.58 -9.27
C TRP A 131 -4.75 -6.47 -10.51
N GLY A 132 -4.28 -5.74 -11.53
CA GLY A 132 -5.17 -5.32 -12.59
C GLY A 132 -6.26 -4.44 -12.00
N LYS A 133 -7.51 -4.86 -12.13
CA LYS A 133 -8.64 -4.17 -11.49
C LYS A 133 -9.18 -4.92 -10.27
N LYS A 134 -8.56 -6.04 -9.91
CA LYS A 134 -9.01 -6.88 -8.80
C LYS A 134 -8.36 -6.41 -7.49
N ARG A 135 -9.18 -6.11 -6.49
CA ARG A 135 -8.68 -5.76 -5.16
C ARG A 135 -8.22 -7.03 -4.43
N LEU A 136 -7.03 -6.98 -3.83
CA LEU A 136 -6.44 -8.13 -3.16
C LEU A 136 -6.44 -7.99 -1.65
N ILE A 137 -5.49 -7.24 -1.11
CA ILE A 137 -5.27 -7.11 0.34
C ILE A 137 -5.09 -5.65 0.72
N ASP A 138 -5.08 -5.39 2.02
CA ASP A 138 -4.70 -4.10 2.57
C ASP A 138 -3.28 -4.16 3.12
N PHE A 139 -2.72 -3.02 3.46
CA PHE A 139 -1.43 -2.94 4.13
C PHE A 139 -1.34 -1.64 4.93
N ALA A 140 -0.37 -1.60 5.84
CA ALA A 140 -0.06 -0.39 6.58
C ALA A 140 1.39 0.00 6.34
N LEU A 141 1.64 1.31 6.29
CA LEU A 141 2.98 1.88 6.23
C LEU A 141 3.17 2.78 7.43
N GLN A 142 4.25 2.56 8.16
CA GLN A 142 4.64 3.38 9.30
C GLN A 142 5.99 4.04 9.04
N PHE A 143 6.02 5.33 9.22
CA PHE A 143 7.24 6.15 9.04
C PHE A 143 7.87 6.56 10.36
#